data_e88642635f014772204383999469c13d
#
_entry.id   e88642635f014772204383999469c13d
#
_cell.length_a   1.000
_cell.length_b   1.000
_cell.length_c   1.000
_cell.angle_alpha   90.00
_cell.angle_beta   90.00
_cell.angle_gamma   90.00
#
_symmetry.space_group_name_H-M   'P 1'
#
loop_
_entity.id
_entity.type
_entity.pdbx_description
1 polymer ?
#
loop_
_entity_poly.entity_id
_entity_poly.type
_entity_poly.pdbx_seq_one_letter_code
_entity_poly.pdbx_strand_id
1 'polypeptide(L)'
;MLTIYIKGRDEAEMMTIDEMKQLLQASLPPKRYKHSVHVYETALELAKSHKLPEEKIAICALLHDCGREVASKESAAKADALGIAIDDVERNQPILLHAKLGVYYAQTKYGVTDKEILEGISQHTTGAAHMTDLAKVVFLADMIEPGRDFPGIEDLRKLAHCQSRTIISRFIR
;
A
#
# COMPACT_ATOMS: atom_id res chain seq x y z
N MET A 1 -4.71 -19.08 -4.33
CA MET A 1 -4.10 -18.58 -5.57
C MET A 1 -4.88 -17.36 -5.98
N LEU A 2 -4.30 -16.20 -5.82
CA LEU A 2 -5.00 -14.91 -6.01
C LEU A 2 -4.80 -14.44 -7.45
N THR A 3 -5.86 -14.27 -8.19
CA THR A 3 -5.83 -13.93 -9.62
C THR A 3 -6.40 -12.52 -9.89
N ILE A 4 -5.71 -11.62 -10.62
CA ILE A 4 -6.10 -10.23 -10.89
C ILE A 4 -6.05 -9.88 -12.38
N TYR A 5 -7.03 -9.08 -12.86
CA TYR A 5 -7.17 -8.67 -14.27
C TYR A 5 -6.18 -7.59 -14.73
N ILE A 6 -5.44 -7.82 -15.81
CA ILE A 6 -4.61 -6.82 -16.50
C ILE A 6 -5.26 -6.47 -17.86
N LYS A 7 -5.52 -5.17 -18.07
CA LYS A 7 -6.09 -4.66 -19.34
C LYS A 7 -5.01 -4.72 -20.44
N GLY A 8 -5.19 -5.61 -21.43
CA GLY A 8 -4.32 -5.67 -22.63
C GLY A 8 -3.67 -7.01 -22.93
N ARG A 9 -4.00 -8.08 -22.20
CA ARG A 9 -3.77 -9.46 -22.63
C ARG A 9 -5.11 -10.08 -23.02
N ASP A 10 -5.12 -10.85 -24.10
CA ASP A 10 -6.32 -11.60 -24.54
C ASP A 10 -6.78 -12.47 -23.38
N GLU A 11 -8.11 -12.36 -23.06
CA GLU A 11 -8.81 -13.07 -22.00
C GLU A 11 -7.96 -13.45 -20.77
N ALA A 12 -7.76 -12.46 -19.92
CA ALA A 12 -7.65 -12.48 -18.46
C ALA A 12 -6.82 -13.58 -17.79
N GLU A 13 -5.55 -13.62 -18.00
CA GLU A 13 -4.66 -14.21 -17.00
C GLU A 13 -4.29 -13.09 -15.98
N MET A 14 -4.82 -13.24 -14.76
CA MET A 14 -4.62 -12.29 -13.67
C MET A 14 -3.19 -12.44 -13.11
N MET A 15 -2.52 -11.30 -12.83
CA MET A 15 -1.19 -11.33 -12.23
C MET A 15 -1.24 -11.96 -10.83
N THR A 16 -0.43 -12.98 -10.60
CA THR A 16 -0.29 -13.61 -9.28
C THR A 16 0.50 -12.70 -8.34
N ILE A 17 0.38 -12.93 -7.03
CA ILE A 17 1.20 -12.22 -6.04
C ILE A 17 2.70 -12.40 -6.33
N ASP A 18 3.12 -13.56 -6.81
CA ASP A 18 4.54 -13.81 -7.11
C ASP A 18 5.03 -13.01 -8.33
N GLU A 19 4.22 -12.88 -9.38
CA GLU A 19 4.52 -12.00 -10.52
C GLU A 19 4.57 -10.53 -10.10
N MET A 20 3.64 -10.09 -9.22
CA MET A 20 3.68 -8.75 -8.65
C MET A 20 4.96 -8.51 -7.85
N LYS A 21 5.38 -9.47 -7.02
CA LYS A 21 6.64 -9.40 -6.26
C LYS A 21 7.85 -9.27 -7.19
N GLN A 22 7.91 -10.07 -8.26
CA GLN A 22 9.00 -10.01 -9.24
C GLN A 22 9.07 -8.64 -9.92
N LEU A 23 7.93 -8.13 -10.39
CA LEU A 23 7.86 -6.82 -11.04
C LEU A 23 8.21 -5.68 -10.07
N LEU A 24 7.72 -5.76 -8.83
CA LEU A 24 8.01 -4.78 -7.77
C LEU A 24 9.50 -4.79 -7.40
N GLN A 25 10.11 -5.99 -7.30
CA GLN A 25 11.54 -6.15 -7.02
C GLN A 25 12.41 -5.52 -8.12
N ALA A 26 11.99 -5.65 -9.38
CA ALA A 26 12.69 -5.03 -10.51
C ALA A 26 12.53 -3.50 -10.56
N SER A 27 11.45 -2.96 -10.00
CA SER A 27 11.10 -1.54 -10.06
C SER A 27 11.58 -0.73 -8.85
N LEU A 28 11.66 -1.34 -7.66
CA LEU A 28 11.99 -0.63 -6.42
C LEU A 28 13.45 -0.79 -6.00
N PRO A 29 14.02 0.22 -5.33
CA PRO A 29 15.28 0.04 -4.61
C PRO A 29 15.19 -1.13 -3.62
N PRO A 30 16.26 -1.94 -3.42
CA PRO A 30 16.21 -3.15 -2.60
C PRO A 30 15.64 -2.95 -1.19
N LYS A 31 15.97 -1.83 -0.54
CA LYS A 31 15.45 -1.49 0.79
C LYS A 31 13.93 -1.28 0.77
N ARG A 32 13.40 -0.65 -0.28
CA ARG A 32 11.96 -0.41 -0.44
C ARG A 32 11.20 -1.68 -0.78
N TYR A 33 11.75 -2.51 -1.64
CA TYR A 33 11.18 -3.83 -1.92
C TYR A 33 11.07 -4.67 -0.64
N LYS A 34 12.17 -4.76 0.14
CA LYS A 34 12.17 -5.47 1.42
C LYS A 34 11.09 -4.94 2.37
N HIS A 35 10.96 -3.62 2.48
CA HIS A 35 9.91 -2.97 3.26
C HIS A 35 8.50 -3.39 2.78
N SER A 36 8.23 -3.33 1.47
CA SER A 36 6.94 -3.74 0.92
C SER A 36 6.60 -5.21 1.21
N VAL A 37 7.60 -6.10 1.20
CA VAL A 37 7.40 -7.51 1.59
C VAL A 37 7.07 -7.63 3.07
N HIS A 38 7.77 -6.91 3.95
CA HIS A 38 7.47 -6.91 5.38
C HIS A 38 6.07 -6.36 5.68
N VAL A 39 5.65 -5.28 4.99
CA VAL A 39 4.29 -4.73 5.13
C VAL A 39 3.25 -5.74 4.67
N TYR A 40 3.48 -6.42 3.54
CA TYR A 40 2.63 -7.50 3.05
C TYR A 40 2.45 -8.62 4.08
N GLU A 41 3.54 -9.11 4.67
CA GLU A 41 3.51 -10.18 5.69
C GLU A 41 2.77 -9.72 6.95
N THR A 42 3.11 -8.53 7.46
CA THR A 42 2.45 -7.93 8.65
C THR A 42 0.95 -7.70 8.41
N ALA A 43 0.57 -7.22 7.23
CA ALA A 43 -0.84 -7.01 6.90
C ALA A 43 -1.65 -8.32 6.87
N LEU A 44 -1.06 -9.41 6.37
CA LEU A 44 -1.70 -10.73 6.41
C LEU A 44 -1.86 -11.28 7.84
N GLU A 45 -0.86 -11.08 8.70
CA GLU A 45 -0.96 -11.44 10.12
C GLU A 45 -2.08 -10.65 10.82
N LEU A 46 -2.18 -9.34 10.56
CA LEU A 46 -3.26 -8.51 11.07
C LEU A 46 -4.63 -8.93 10.52
N ALA A 47 -4.73 -9.21 9.22
CA ALA A 47 -5.95 -9.67 8.60
C ALA A 47 -6.47 -10.96 9.26
N LYS A 48 -5.60 -11.94 9.50
CA LYS A 48 -5.93 -13.17 10.23
C LYS A 48 -6.38 -12.89 11.66
N SER A 49 -5.65 -12.06 12.40
CA SER A 49 -5.97 -11.71 13.79
C SER A 49 -7.34 -11.05 13.91
N HIS A 50 -7.73 -10.24 12.91
CA HIS A 50 -8.99 -9.51 12.88
C HIS A 50 -10.10 -10.18 12.06
N LYS A 51 -9.84 -11.38 11.51
CA LYS A 51 -10.77 -12.16 10.67
C LYS A 51 -11.26 -11.36 9.45
N LEU A 52 -10.35 -10.66 8.79
CA LEU A 52 -10.62 -9.89 7.58
C LEU A 52 -10.23 -10.70 6.33
N PRO A 53 -10.85 -10.43 5.17
CA PRO A 53 -10.48 -11.07 3.90
C PRO A 53 -9.04 -10.72 3.52
N GLU A 54 -8.19 -11.75 3.35
CA GLU A 54 -6.75 -11.56 3.10
C GLU A 54 -6.45 -11.08 1.67
N GLU A 55 -7.32 -11.41 0.73
CA GLU A 55 -7.06 -11.28 -0.70
C GLU A 55 -6.71 -9.86 -1.15
N LYS A 56 -7.61 -8.92 -0.94
CA LYS A 56 -7.39 -7.52 -1.30
C LYS A 56 -6.33 -6.84 -0.43
N ILE A 57 -6.27 -7.23 0.86
CA ILE A 57 -5.28 -6.73 1.81
C ILE A 57 -3.87 -7.10 1.33
N ALA A 58 -3.66 -8.33 0.89
CA ALA A 58 -2.39 -8.80 0.33
C ALA A 58 -1.88 -7.93 -0.81
N ILE A 59 -2.75 -7.64 -1.79
CA ILE A 59 -2.41 -6.83 -2.95
C ILE A 59 -2.11 -5.39 -2.55
N CYS A 60 -3.01 -4.79 -1.77
CA CYS A 60 -2.85 -3.41 -1.33
C CYS A 60 -1.56 -3.22 -0.54
N ALA A 61 -1.29 -4.11 0.43
CA ALA A 61 -0.09 -4.07 1.26
C ALA A 61 1.19 -4.26 0.44
N LEU A 62 1.21 -5.20 -0.51
CA LEU A 62 2.36 -5.41 -1.38
C LEU A 62 2.66 -4.19 -2.26
N LEU A 63 1.62 -3.54 -2.80
CA LEU A 63 1.74 -2.46 -3.77
C LEU A 63 1.67 -1.05 -3.16
N HIS A 64 1.46 -0.90 -1.84
CA HIS A 64 1.25 0.41 -1.23
C HIS A 64 2.34 1.44 -1.59
N ASP A 65 3.59 1.01 -1.66
CA ASP A 65 4.77 1.84 -1.95
C ASP A 65 5.28 1.71 -3.40
N CYS A 66 4.51 1.12 -4.34
CA CYS A 66 4.96 0.94 -5.74
C CYS A 66 5.26 2.27 -6.44
N GLY A 67 4.66 3.38 -6.02
CA GLY A 67 4.99 4.73 -6.51
C GLY A 67 6.38 5.23 -6.13
N ARG A 68 7.08 4.57 -5.22
CA ARG A 68 8.46 4.87 -4.83
C ARG A 68 9.52 4.47 -5.86
N GLU A 69 9.13 3.89 -6.98
CA GLU A 69 10.02 3.74 -8.14
C GLU A 69 10.47 5.10 -8.68
N VAL A 70 9.67 6.15 -8.46
CA VAL A 70 10.03 7.54 -8.78
C VAL A 70 10.69 8.18 -7.57
N ALA A 71 11.89 8.74 -7.77
CA ALA A 71 12.57 9.48 -6.72
C ALA A 71 11.74 10.71 -6.30
N SER A 72 11.68 11.00 -5.00
CA SER A 72 10.82 12.08 -4.47
C SER A 72 11.05 13.43 -5.15
N LYS A 73 12.30 13.78 -5.50
CA LYS A 73 12.64 15.00 -6.23
C LYS A 73 12.05 15.09 -7.63
N GLU A 74 11.70 13.96 -8.22
CA GLU A 74 11.15 13.83 -9.59
C GLU A 74 9.63 13.64 -9.57
N SER A 75 9.03 13.36 -8.38
CA SER A 75 7.64 12.97 -8.26
C SER A 75 6.66 14.04 -8.73
N ALA A 76 6.93 15.33 -8.46
CA ALA A 76 6.06 16.41 -8.92
C ALA A 76 6.05 16.53 -10.45
N ALA A 77 7.22 16.54 -11.08
CA ALA A 77 7.34 16.60 -12.55
C ALA A 77 6.72 15.34 -13.20
N LYS A 78 6.87 14.19 -12.57
CA LYS A 78 6.25 12.94 -13.05
C LYS A 78 4.73 12.98 -12.94
N ALA A 79 4.19 13.48 -11.83
CA ALA A 79 2.75 13.65 -11.65
C ALA A 79 2.15 14.61 -12.66
N ASP A 80 2.80 15.78 -12.87
CA ASP A 80 2.39 16.76 -13.89
C ASP A 80 2.39 16.13 -15.30
N ALA A 81 3.44 15.39 -15.67
CA ALA A 81 3.53 14.70 -16.96
C ALA A 81 2.46 13.61 -17.17
N LEU A 82 1.94 13.02 -16.08
CA LEU A 82 0.88 12.01 -16.11
C LEU A 82 -0.52 12.62 -15.97
N GLY A 83 -0.65 13.95 -15.82
CA GLY A 83 -1.92 14.63 -15.61
C GLY A 83 -2.53 14.35 -14.22
N ILE A 84 -1.72 13.93 -13.24
CA ILE A 84 -2.15 13.69 -11.86
C ILE A 84 -2.25 15.03 -11.14
N ALA A 85 -3.44 15.38 -10.66
CA ALA A 85 -3.65 16.63 -9.92
C ALA A 85 -2.89 16.61 -8.59
N ILE A 86 -2.07 17.63 -8.36
CA ILE A 86 -1.31 17.83 -7.12
C ILE A 86 -1.68 19.15 -6.49
N ASP A 87 -1.74 19.19 -5.17
CA ASP A 87 -2.00 20.40 -4.40
C ASP A 87 -0.71 21.12 -3.96
N ASP A 88 -0.84 22.28 -3.30
CA ASP A 88 0.31 23.06 -2.85
C ASP A 88 1.14 22.34 -1.76
N VAL A 89 0.50 21.52 -0.91
CA VAL A 89 1.20 20.74 0.12
C VAL A 89 2.04 19.67 -0.53
N GLU A 90 1.48 18.93 -1.47
CA GLU A 90 2.17 17.88 -2.22
C GLU A 90 3.30 18.45 -3.10
N ARG A 91 3.11 19.65 -3.67
CA ARG A 91 4.16 20.34 -4.44
C ARG A 91 5.33 20.75 -3.56
N ASN A 92 5.06 21.17 -2.32
CA ASN A 92 6.10 21.53 -1.35
C ASN A 92 6.68 20.30 -0.61
N GLN A 93 5.95 19.18 -0.59
CA GLN A 93 6.34 17.91 0.02
C GLN A 93 6.20 16.76 -0.99
N PRO A 94 7.06 16.70 -2.03
CA PRO A 94 6.91 15.73 -3.13
C PRO A 94 6.99 14.27 -2.68
N ILE A 95 7.49 14.02 -1.48
CA ILE A 95 7.50 12.68 -0.89
C ILE A 95 6.09 12.10 -0.71
N LEU A 96 5.06 12.93 -0.56
CA LEU A 96 3.67 12.49 -0.41
C LEU A 96 3.10 11.94 -1.72
N LEU A 97 3.64 12.37 -2.86
CA LEU A 97 3.13 12.00 -4.19
C LEU A 97 3.29 10.51 -4.52
N HIS A 98 4.13 9.76 -3.78
CA HIS A 98 4.25 8.32 -4.03
C HIS A 98 2.93 7.58 -3.86
N ALA A 99 2.02 8.05 -3.01
CA ALA A 99 0.69 7.45 -2.86
C ALA A 99 -0.14 7.61 -4.14
N LYS A 100 -0.21 8.81 -4.73
CA LYS A 100 -0.91 9.08 -6.00
C LYS A 100 -0.24 8.39 -7.19
N LEU A 101 1.08 8.43 -7.28
CA LEU A 101 1.85 7.68 -8.27
C LEU A 101 1.67 6.17 -8.09
N GLY A 102 1.55 5.69 -6.85
CA GLY A 102 1.25 4.31 -6.52
C GLY A 102 -0.10 3.86 -7.07
N VAL A 103 -1.14 4.67 -6.94
CA VAL A 103 -2.45 4.39 -7.56
C VAL A 103 -2.31 4.28 -9.08
N TYR A 104 -1.61 5.22 -9.72
CA TYR A 104 -1.39 5.19 -11.17
C TYR A 104 -0.65 3.92 -11.61
N TYR A 105 0.42 3.54 -10.91
CA TYR A 105 1.18 2.34 -11.27
C TYR A 105 0.45 1.04 -10.90
N ALA A 106 -0.28 1.00 -9.79
CA ALA A 106 -1.14 -0.13 -9.46
C ALA A 106 -2.12 -0.43 -10.60
N GLN A 107 -2.69 0.60 -11.21
CA GLN A 107 -3.60 0.46 -12.34
C GLN A 107 -2.87 0.08 -13.64
N THR A 108 -1.79 0.79 -13.98
CA THR A 108 -1.18 0.70 -15.33
C THR A 108 -0.15 -0.39 -15.47
N LYS A 109 0.58 -0.72 -14.40
CA LYS A 109 1.61 -1.78 -14.40
C LYS A 109 1.12 -3.09 -13.83
N TYR A 110 0.31 -3.04 -12.76
CA TYR A 110 -0.14 -4.23 -12.02
C TYR A 110 -1.57 -4.63 -12.33
N GLY A 111 -2.30 -3.83 -13.14
CA GLY A 111 -3.64 -4.12 -13.59
C GLY A 111 -4.72 -4.08 -12.51
N VAL A 112 -4.45 -3.41 -11.38
CA VAL A 112 -5.42 -3.28 -10.29
C VAL A 112 -6.56 -2.38 -10.70
N THR A 113 -7.80 -2.90 -10.67
CA THR A 113 -9.02 -2.15 -10.99
C THR A 113 -9.96 -2.01 -9.80
N ASP A 114 -9.70 -2.76 -8.72
CA ASP A 114 -10.52 -2.72 -7.50
C ASP A 114 -10.34 -1.39 -6.77
N LYS A 115 -11.45 -0.68 -6.59
CA LYS A 115 -11.46 0.67 -5.99
C LYS A 115 -10.98 0.69 -4.54
N GLU A 116 -11.34 -0.34 -3.76
CA GLU A 116 -10.96 -0.42 -2.35
C GLU A 116 -9.44 -0.58 -2.19
N ILE A 117 -8.80 -1.38 -3.07
CA ILE A 117 -7.34 -1.51 -3.10
C ILE A 117 -6.69 -0.18 -3.48
N LEU A 118 -7.18 0.49 -4.52
CA LEU A 118 -6.65 1.77 -4.97
C LEU A 118 -6.80 2.87 -3.90
N GLU A 119 -7.94 2.91 -3.20
CA GLU A 119 -8.15 3.79 -2.05
C GLU A 119 -7.17 3.49 -0.92
N GLY A 120 -6.96 2.21 -0.57
CA GLY A 120 -5.97 1.80 0.42
C GLY A 120 -4.56 2.27 0.07
N ILE A 121 -4.15 2.11 -1.20
CA ILE A 121 -2.86 2.63 -1.69
C ILE A 121 -2.79 4.16 -1.57
N SER A 122 -3.86 4.89 -1.92
CA SER A 122 -3.87 6.35 -1.84
C SER A 122 -3.80 6.90 -0.41
N GLN A 123 -4.35 6.16 0.55
CA GLN A 123 -4.54 6.59 1.93
C GLN A 123 -3.43 6.12 2.89
N HIS A 124 -2.55 5.22 2.46
CA HIS A 124 -1.59 4.57 3.36
C HIS A 124 -0.60 5.54 4.03
N THR A 125 -0.34 6.71 3.45
CA THR A 125 0.66 7.66 3.96
C THR A 125 0.06 8.65 4.95
N THR A 126 -1.06 9.26 4.62
CA THR A 126 -1.66 10.36 5.39
C THR A 126 -2.94 9.95 6.11
N GLY A 127 -3.45 8.77 5.80
CA GLY A 127 -4.79 8.36 6.22
C GLY A 127 -5.88 9.18 5.52
N ALA A 128 -7.13 8.89 5.87
CA ALA A 128 -8.30 9.63 5.45
C ALA A 128 -9.43 9.47 6.47
N ALA A 129 -10.43 10.37 6.43
CA ALA A 129 -11.68 10.16 7.15
C ALA A 129 -12.40 8.92 6.58
N HIS A 130 -12.94 8.09 7.45
CA HIS A 130 -13.74 6.91 7.07
C HIS A 130 -12.99 5.84 6.22
N MET A 131 -11.70 5.61 6.53
CA MET A 131 -10.94 4.53 5.90
C MET A 131 -11.64 3.17 6.04
N THR A 132 -11.57 2.34 4.99
CA THR A 132 -12.02 0.95 5.05
C THR A 132 -11.15 0.12 6.00
N ASP A 133 -11.61 -1.04 6.44
CA ASP A 133 -10.79 -1.93 7.28
C ASP A 133 -9.53 -2.40 6.54
N LEU A 134 -9.59 -2.59 5.22
CA LEU A 134 -8.44 -2.84 4.36
C LEU A 134 -7.42 -1.72 4.46
N ALA A 135 -7.84 -0.47 4.23
CA ALA A 135 -6.95 0.69 4.27
C ALA A 135 -6.31 0.88 5.64
N LYS A 136 -7.08 0.67 6.73
CA LYS A 136 -6.57 0.73 8.11
C LYS A 136 -5.52 -0.32 8.40
N VAL A 137 -5.74 -1.57 7.95
CA VAL A 137 -4.78 -2.66 8.13
C VAL A 137 -3.48 -2.34 7.41
N VAL A 138 -3.53 -1.86 6.18
CA VAL A 138 -2.32 -1.51 5.41
C VAL A 138 -1.58 -0.33 6.05
N PHE A 139 -2.30 0.72 6.46
CA PHE A 139 -1.72 1.86 7.17
C PHE A 139 -1.01 1.42 8.47
N LEU A 140 -1.65 0.55 9.26
CA LEU A 140 -1.07 0.05 10.51
C LEU A 140 0.11 -0.89 10.24
N ALA A 141 0.02 -1.77 9.24
CA ALA A 141 1.09 -2.67 8.85
C ALA A 141 2.35 -1.92 8.40
N ASP A 142 2.21 -0.84 7.60
CA ASP A 142 3.33 0.03 7.23
C ASP A 142 3.99 0.66 8.45
N MET A 143 3.20 1.04 9.47
CA MET A 143 3.71 1.65 10.69
C MET A 143 4.48 0.67 11.57
N ILE A 144 4.08 -0.61 11.64
CA ILE A 144 4.59 -1.57 12.64
C ILE A 144 5.44 -2.71 12.05
N GLU A 145 5.68 -2.75 10.73
CA GLU A 145 6.46 -3.82 10.11
C GLU A 145 7.83 -4.02 10.79
N PRO A 146 8.45 -5.22 10.70
CA PRO A 146 9.66 -5.54 11.47
C PRO A 146 10.86 -4.61 11.25
N GLY A 147 10.93 -3.90 10.14
CA GLY A 147 12.00 -2.94 9.86
C GLY A 147 11.83 -1.57 10.52
N ARG A 148 10.67 -1.32 11.15
CA ARG A 148 10.41 -0.09 11.89
C ARG A 148 10.98 -0.17 13.30
N ASP A 149 11.60 0.94 13.74
CA ASP A 149 12.15 1.08 15.08
C ASP A 149 11.93 2.52 15.56
N PHE A 150 11.07 2.68 16.57
CA PHE A 150 10.81 3.94 17.27
C PHE A 150 10.27 3.67 18.69
N PRO A 151 10.38 4.63 19.62
CA PRO A 151 9.89 4.46 20.99
C PRO A 151 8.40 4.08 21.02
N GLY A 152 8.07 2.98 21.72
CA GLY A 152 6.69 2.49 21.88
C GLY A 152 6.22 1.53 20.79
N ILE A 153 7.03 1.20 19.78
CA ILE A 153 6.61 0.32 18.68
C ILE A 153 6.20 -1.08 19.16
N GLU A 154 6.87 -1.65 20.16
CA GLU A 154 6.53 -2.98 20.67
C GLU A 154 5.15 -3.01 21.35
N ASP A 155 4.77 -1.94 22.03
CA ASP A 155 3.43 -1.85 22.62
C ASP A 155 2.39 -1.65 21.53
N LEU A 156 2.71 -0.89 20.48
CA LEU A 156 1.85 -0.75 19.31
C LEU A 156 1.64 -2.08 18.57
N ARG A 157 2.70 -2.88 18.39
CA ARG A 157 2.63 -4.23 17.81
C ARG A 157 1.70 -5.14 18.62
N LYS A 158 1.86 -5.17 19.95
CA LYS A 158 0.96 -5.95 20.84
C LYS A 158 -0.49 -5.51 20.72
N LEU A 159 -0.73 -4.19 20.71
CA LEU A 159 -2.07 -3.63 20.57
C LEU A 159 -2.70 -3.95 19.21
N ALA A 160 -1.91 -3.90 18.13
CA ALA A 160 -2.38 -4.17 16.77
C ALA A 160 -2.95 -5.59 16.61
N HIS A 161 -2.41 -6.58 17.32
CA HIS A 161 -2.88 -7.97 17.32
C HIS A 161 -4.03 -8.25 18.30
N CYS A 162 -4.39 -7.30 19.19
CA CYS A 162 -5.54 -7.48 20.06
C CYS A 162 -6.83 -7.54 19.24
N GLN A 163 -7.64 -8.61 19.44
CA GLN A 163 -8.89 -8.90 18.69
C GLN A 163 -10.03 -7.89 18.93
N SER A 164 -9.81 -6.78 19.58
CA SER A 164 -10.81 -5.72 19.74
C SER A 164 -10.93 -4.92 18.45
N ARG A 165 -12.04 -5.10 17.71
CA ARG A 165 -12.41 -4.23 16.57
C ARG A 165 -12.32 -2.73 16.90
N THR A 166 -12.36 -2.39 18.18
CA THR A 166 -12.22 -1.04 18.71
C THR A 166 -10.82 -0.46 18.48
N ILE A 167 -9.76 -1.28 18.31
CA ILE A 167 -8.39 -0.78 18.18
C ILE A 167 -8.14 -0.28 16.78
N ILE A 168 -8.45 -1.06 15.73
CA ILE A 168 -8.34 -0.58 14.34
C ILE A 168 -9.20 0.67 14.12
N SER A 169 -10.38 0.76 14.75
CA SER A 169 -11.24 1.93 14.64
C SER A 169 -10.84 3.12 15.53
N ARG A 170 -10.05 2.92 16.59
CA ARG A 170 -9.57 3.99 17.48
C ARG A 170 -8.25 4.62 17.07
N PHE A 171 -7.39 3.87 16.36
CA PHE A 171 -6.09 4.39 15.93
C PHE A 171 -6.18 5.41 14.77
N ILE A 172 -7.32 5.43 14.06
CA ILE A 172 -7.51 6.28 12.88
C ILE A 172 -8.83 7.05 13.06
N ARG A 173 -8.86 7.90 14.08
CA ARG A 173 -9.86 8.96 14.24
C ARG A 173 -9.21 10.32 14.14
#